data_7e2ccf54ad0f9838773ccc5ef23e6a5d
#
_entry.id   7e2ccf54ad0f9838773ccc5ef23e6a5d
#
_cell.length_a   1.000
_cell.length_b   1.000
_cell.length_c   1.000
_cell.angle_alpha   90.00
_cell.angle_beta   90.00
_cell.angle_gamma   90.00
#
_symmetry.space_group_name_H-M   'P 1'
#
loop_
_entity.id
_entity.type
_entity.pdbx_description
1 polymer ?
#
loop_
_entity_poly.entity_id
_entity_poly.type
_entity_poly.pdbx_seq_one_letter_code
_entity_poly.pdbx_strand_id
1 'polypeptide(L)'
;IFQYMFKRKPYVGLSDKIRNQKNSQQILLESSSWLTIGNIVSRLLGALYIIPWGMWMGADRDNANYLYFIAYNIYALVLQISTAGIPVAISKIVADNHARRDYKTSWRLFKGTMLFMTFLGFVFAAGMYFAAPLFAKGATPEEVADSILVIRSLTPAVLIIPPLSLMRGYYQGYNEMAASAKSQLWE
;
A
#
# COMPACT_ATOMS: atom_id res chain seq x y z
N ILE A 1 18.00 -26.97 -6.08
CA ILE A 1 17.96 -25.48 -6.09
C ILE A 1 19.13 -24.89 -5.27
N PHE A 2 19.62 -25.58 -4.22
CA PHE A 2 20.72 -25.10 -3.34
C PHE A 2 22.11 -25.14 -3.98
N GLN A 3 22.34 -25.92 -5.01
CA GLN A 3 23.66 -26.16 -5.62
C GLN A 3 24.11 -25.07 -6.63
N TYR A 4 23.21 -24.19 -7.08
CA TYR A 4 23.54 -23.07 -7.99
C TYR A 4 24.07 -21.80 -7.30
N MET A 5 24.08 -21.74 -5.96
CA MET A 5 24.45 -20.54 -5.20
C MET A 5 25.94 -20.40 -4.87
N PHE A 6 26.82 -21.36 -5.22
CA PHE A 6 28.24 -21.35 -4.83
C PHE A 6 29.26 -21.18 -5.96
N LYS A 7 28.86 -20.66 -7.13
CA LYS A 7 29.83 -20.33 -8.18
C LYS A 7 30.49 -18.96 -7.87
N ARG A 8 31.78 -18.99 -7.40
CA ARG A 8 32.60 -17.78 -7.27
C ARG A 8 32.71 -17.10 -8.65
N LYS A 9 32.24 -15.85 -8.74
CA LYS A 9 32.40 -15.06 -9.96
C LYS A 9 33.87 -14.66 -10.12
N PRO A 10 34.47 -14.77 -11.34
CA PRO A 10 35.81 -14.30 -11.64
C PRO A 10 35.90 -12.76 -11.52
N TYR A 11 37.12 -12.24 -11.41
CA TYR A 11 37.44 -10.81 -11.35
C TYR A 11 36.71 -10.04 -12.47
N VAL A 12 35.85 -9.13 -12.08
CA VAL A 12 35.05 -8.28 -12.99
C VAL A 12 35.92 -7.10 -13.40
N GLY A 13 36.29 -7.02 -14.68
CA GLY A 13 37.02 -5.89 -15.23
C GLY A 13 36.28 -4.55 -15.08
N LEU A 14 37.02 -3.44 -15.25
CA LEU A 14 36.43 -2.09 -15.11
C LEU A 14 35.28 -1.86 -16.13
N SER A 15 35.41 -2.40 -17.33
CA SER A 15 34.39 -2.40 -18.39
C SER A 15 33.12 -3.15 -17.98
N ASP A 16 33.26 -4.28 -17.27
CA ASP A 16 32.13 -5.07 -16.78
C ASP A 16 31.44 -4.38 -15.59
N LYS A 17 32.18 -3.65 -14.75
CA LYS A 17 31.58 -2.81 -13.68
C LYS A 17 30.73 -1.70 -14.27
N ILE A 18 31.21 -0.98 -15.28
CA ILE A 18 30.47 0.09 -15.95
C ILE A 18 29.24 -0.47 -16.65
N ARG A 19 29.36 -1.59 -17.34
CA ARG A 19 28.27 -2.28 -18.01
C ARG A 19 27.20 -2.76 -17.03
N ASN A 20 27.61 -3.34 -15.89
CA ASN A 20 26.71 -3.77 -14.84
C ASN A 20 26.01 -2.59 -14.18
N GLN A 21 26.71 -1.47 -13.99
CA GLN A 21 26.12 -0.24 -13.44
C GLN A 21 25.08 0.37 -14.39
N LYS A 22 25.36 0.39 -15.69
CA LYS A 22 24.42 0.85 -16.72
C LYS A 22 23.17 -0.04 -16.81
N ASN A 23 23.37 -1.35 -16.75
CA ASN A 23 22.28 -2.32 -16.72
C ASN A 23 21.43 -2.19 -15.43
N SER A 24 22.06 -1.95 -14.28
CA SER A 24 21.35 -1.72 -13.02
C SER A 24 20.51 -0.44 -13.07
N GLN A 25 21.03 0.63 -13.66
CA GLN A 25 20.28 1.88 -13.87
C GLN A 25 19.09 1.67 -14.81
N GLN A 26 19.25 0.93 -15.89
CA GLN A 26 18.16 0.61 -16.81
C GLN A 26 17.05 -0.21 -16.12
N ILE A 27 17.42 -1.22 -15.35
CA ILE A 27 16.47 -2.03 -14.57
C ILE A 27 15.71 -1.16 -13.54
N LEU A 28 16.40 -0.23 -12.88
CA LEU A 28 15.76 0.69 -11.93
C LEU A 28 14.80 1.66 -12.63
N LEU A 29 15.19 2.19 -13.79
CA LEU A 29 14.33 3.07 -14.59
C LEU A 29 13.09 2.32 -15.11
N GLU A 30 13.27 1.12 -15.62
CA GLU A 30 12.17 0.27 -16.09
C GLU A 30 11.23 -0.10 -14.94
N SER A 31 11.78 -0.50 -13.81
CA SER A 31 10.98 -0.87 -12.61
C SER A 31 10.23 0.33 -12.04
N SER A 32 10.85 1.51 -11.97
CA SER A 32 10.19 2.72 -11.48
C SER A 32 9.11 3.26 -12.44
N SER A 33 9.31 3.07 -13.76
CA SER A 33 8.29 3.45 -14.75
C SER A 33 7.00 2.63 -14.60
N TRP A 34 7.10 1.34 -14.27
CA TRP A 34 5.94 0.49 -13.98
C TRP A 34 5.13 1.00 -12.78
N LEU A 35 5.80 1.42 -11.69
CA LEU A 35 5.12 2.03 -10.54
C LEU A 35 4.42 3.33 -10.90
N THR A 36 5.08 4.18 -11.68
CA THR A 36 4.52 5.46 -12.11
C THR A 36 3.29 5.27 -12.99
N ILE A 37 3.38 4.36 -13.98
CA ILE A 37 2.25 4.02 -14.85
C ILE A 37 1.10 3.42 -14.03
N GLY A 38 1.39 2.47 -13.12
CA GLY A 38 0.39 1.89 -12.22
C GLY A 38 -0.35 2.94 -11.41
N ASN A 39 0.38 3.90 -10.81
CA ASN A 39 -0.21 5.00 -10.05
C ASN A 39 -1.08 5.92 -10.91
N ILE A 40 -0.64 6.26 -12.11
CA ILE A 40 -1.40 7.13 -13.03
C ILE A 40 -2.68 6.43 -13.47
N VAL A 41 -2.59 5.17 -13.90
CA VAL A 41 -3.75 4.39 -14.37
C VAL A 41 -4.76 4.21 -13.24
N SER A 42 -4.31 3.85 -12.04
CA SER A 42 -5.19 3.71 -10.86
C SER A 42 -5.94 5.01 -10.55
N ARG A 43 -5.26 6.16 -10.60
CA ARG A 43 -5.90 7.47 -10.37
C ARG A 43 -6.89 7.85 -11.48
N LEU A 44 -6.57 7.54 -12.74
CA LEU A 44 -7.49 7.77 -13.87
C LEU A 44 -8.74 6.90 -13.75
N LEU A 45 -8.58 5.63 -13.39
CA LEU A 45 -9.71 4.73 -13.15
C LEU A 45 -10.58 5.21 -11.99
N GLY A 46 -9.96 5.68 -10.89
CA GLY A 46 -10.68 6.28 -9.77
C GLY A 46 -11.46 7.56 -10.18
N ALA A 47 -10.87 8.39 -11.02
CA ALA A 47 -11.56 9.59 -11.56
C ALA A 47 -12.74 9.21 -12.48
N LEU A 48 -12.54 8.20 -13.33
CA LEU A 48 -13.61 7.70 -14.21
C LEU A 48 -14.77 7.06 -13.44
N TYR A 49 -14.51 6.46 -12.27
CA TYR A 49 -15.53 5.88 -11.41
C TYR A 49 -16.54 6.92 -10.87
N ILE A 50 -16.15 8.20 -10.72
CA ILE A 50 -17.03 9.26 -10.22
C ILE A 50 -18.23 9.49 -11.16
N ILE A 51 -18.08 9.23 -12.46
CA ILE A 51 -19.15 9.42 -13.45
C ILE A 51 -20.30 8.42 -13.22
N PRO A 52 -20.10 7.09 -13.28
CA PRO A 52 -21.18 6.14 -13.02
C PRO A 52 -21.70 6.23 -11.57
N TRP A 53 -20.85 6.54 -10.59
CA TRP A 53 -21.28 6.80 -9.21
C TRP A 53 -22.35 7.90 -9.15
N GLY A 54 -22.08 9.03 -9.80
CA GLY A 54 -23.03 10.13 -9.84
C GLY A 54 -24.34 9.83 -10.58
N MET A 55 -24.31 8.92 -11.56
CA MET A 55 -25.52 8.48 -12.29
C MET A 55 -26.37 7.51 -11.44
N TRP A 56 -25.75 6.64 -10.65
CA TRP A 56 -26.48 5.66 -9.84
C TRP A 56 -27.15 6.25 -8.60
N MET A 57 -26.55 7.31 -8.04
CA MET A 57 -27.10 7.98 -6.84
C MET A 57 -28.33 8.86 -7.11
N GLY A 58 -28.59 9.25 -8.36
CA GLY A 58 -29.79 9.98 -8.75
C GLY A 58 -30.04 11.25 -7.92
N ALA A 59 -31.24 11.37 -7.36
CA ALA A 59 -31.67 12.53 -6.57
C ALA A 59 -30.96 12.64 -5.21
N ASP A 60 -30.50 11.52 -4.63
CA ASP A 60 -29.83 11.49 -3.33
C ASP A 60 -28.31 11.68 -3.42
N ARG A 61 -27.81 12.07 -4.59
CA ARG A 61 -26.39 12.21 -4.89
C ARG A 61 -25.64 13.09 -3.89
N ASP A 62 -26.21 14.20 -3.53
CA ASP A 62 -25.54 15.19 -2.66
C ASP A 62 -25.40 14.67 -1.23
N ASN A 63 -26.43 14.02 -0.72
CA ASN A 63 -26.41 13.37 0.59
C ASN A 63 -25.44 12.18 0.62
N ALA A 64 -25.49 11.29 -0.38
CA ALA A 64 -24.59 10.16 -0.52
C ALA A 64 -23.10 10.60 -0.62
N ASN A 65 -22.82 11.66 -1.39
CA ASN A 65 -21.48 12.23 -1.49
C ASN A 65 -21.01 12.81 -0.15
N TYR A 66 -21.87 13.48 0.59
CA TYR A 66 -21.55 14.03 1.89
C TYR A 66 -21.19 12.93 2.91
N LEU A 67 -21.99 11.88 3.00
CA LEU A 67 -21.75 10.74 3.87
C LEU A 67 -20.43 10.02 3.51
N TYR A 68 -20.22 9.77 2.21
CA TYR A 68 -18.99 9.18 1.72
C TYR A 68 -17.77 10.04 2.05
N PHE A 69 -17.86 11.37 1.86
CA PHE A 69 -16.76 12.29 2.10
C PHE A 69 -16.35 12.31 3.57
N ILE A 70 -17.29 12.31 4.52
CA ILE A 70 -17.00 12.22 5.95
C ILE A 70 -16.27 10.93 6.27
N ALA A 71 -16.81 9.79 5.84
CA ALA A 71 -16.24 8.48 6.10
C ALA A 71 -14.85 8.32 5.46
N TYR A 72 -14.69 8.81 4.22
CA TYR A 72 -13.43 8.77 3.50
C TYR A 72 -12.34 9.63 4.15
N ASN A 73 -12.66 10.81 4.67
CA ASN A 73 -11.67 11.65 5.36
C ASN A 73 -11.12 10.96 6.61
N ILE A 74 -11.98 10.32 7.41
CA ILE A 74 -11.58 9.56 8.59
C ILE A 74 -10.70 8.38 8.20
N TYR A 75 -11.16 7.61 7.20
CA TYR A 75 -10.43 6.49 6.64
C TYR A 75 -9.05 6.92 6.11
N ALA A 76 -8.97 7.98 5.30
CA ALA A 76 -7.74 8.49 4.72
C ALA A 76 -6.73 8.94 5.78
N LEU A 77 -7.19 9.59 6.87
CA LEU A 77 -6.35 9.99 7.98
C LEU A 77 -5.76 8.78 8.69
N VAL A 78 -6.59 7.80 9.03
CA VAL A 78 -6.13 6.55 9.68
C VAL A 78 -5.17 5.80 8.78
N LEU A 79 -5.47 5.71 7.48
CA LEU A 79 -4.61 5.12 6.47
C LEU A 79 -3.24 5.80 6.43
N GLN A 80 -3.20 7.12 6.35
CA GLN A 80 -1.97 7.89 6.26
C GLN A 80 -1.08 7.67 7.49
N ILE A 81 -1.66 7.63 8.69
CA ILE A 81 -0.92 7.35 9.93
C ILE A 81 -0.38 5.92 9.93
N SER A 82 -1.21 4.94 9.57
CA SER A 82 -0.85 3.52 9.65
C SER A 82 0.15 3.06 8.59
N THR A 83 0.23 3.77 7.45
CA THR A 83 1.13 3.41 6.33
C THR A 83 2.34 4.33 6.19
N ALA A 84 2.40 5.43 6.95
CA ALA A 84 3.46 6.43 6.84
C ALA A 84 4.85 5.85 7.15
N GLY A 85 5.72 5.87 6.15
CA GLY A 85 7.15 5.58 6.29
C GLY A 85 7.55 4.11 6.44
N ILE A 86 6.67 3.23 6.89
CA ILE A 86 7.00 1.82 7.17
C ILE A 86 7.36 1.03 5.91
N PRO A 87 6.62 1.13 4.79
CA PRO A 87 6.99 0.44 3.56
C PRO A 87 8.36 0.87 3.03
N VAL A 88 8.69 2.16 3.14
CA VAL A 88 9.97 2.72 2.71
C VAL A 88 11.11 2.22 3.61
N ALA A 89 10.90 2.18 4.92
CA ALA A 89 11.89 1.66 5.87
C ALA A 89 12.17 0.17 5.64
N ILE A 90 11.13 -0.63 5.45
CA ILE A 90 11.27 -2.07 5.17
C ILE A 90 11.95 -2.30 3.82
N SER A 91 11.56 -1.57 2.78
CA SER A 91 12.20 -1.64 1.46
C SER A 91 13.71 -1.40 1.56
N LYS A 92 14.15 -0.39 2.31
CA LYS A 92 15.56 -0.10 2.52
C LYS A 92 16.29 -1.21 3.27
N ILE A 93 15.72 -1.72 4.36
CA ILE A 93 16.33 -2.79 5.16
C ILE A 93 16.43 -4.10 4.35
N VAL A 94 15.39 -4.42 3.59
CA VAL A 94 15.37 -5.60 2.73
C VAL A 94 16.42 -5.47 1.62
N ALA A 95 16.55 -4.31 0.98
CA ALA A 95 17.56 -4.06 -0.04
C ALA A 95 19.00 -4.21 0.51
N ASP A 96 19.27 -3.68 1.72
CA ASP A 96 20.55 -3.82 2.42
C ASP A 96 20.88 -5.30 2.72
N ASN A 97 19.93 -6.04 3.27
CA ASN A 97 20.10 -7.46 3.56
C ASN A 97 20.25 -8.29 2.28
N HIS A 98 19.54 -7.93 1.22
CA HIS A 98 19.67 -8.55 -0.09
C HIS A 98 21.09 -8.36 -0.66
N ALA A 99 21.64 -7.15 -0.55
CA ALA A 99 23.03 -6.86 -0.96
C ALA A 99 24.04 -7.68 -0.17
N ARG A 100 23.78 -7.91 1.12
CA ARG A 100 24.61 -8.77 2.01
C ARG A 100 24.32 -10.27 1.87
N ARG A 101 23.33 -10.66 1.06
CA ARG A 101 22.84 -12.05 0.88
C ARG A 101 22.27 -12.67 2.17
N ASP A 102 21.82 -11.86 3.11
CA ASP A 102 21.19 -12.32 4.35
C ASP A 102 19.66 -12.38 4.21
N TYR A 103 19.20 -13.35 3.43
CA TYR A 103 17.77 -13.59 3.20
C TYR A 103 17.04 -14.05 4.46
N LYS A 104 17.77 -14.69 5.38
CA LYS A 104 17.19 -15.23 6.61
C LYS A 104 16.76 -14.10 7.56
N THR A 105 17.59 -13.06 7.70
CA THR A 105 17.28 -11.87 8.47
C THR A 105 16.13 -11.08 7.83
N SER A 106 16.14 -10.90 6.49
CA SER A 106 15.03 -10.25 5.77
C SER A 106 13.70 -10.94 6.03
N TRP A 107 13.66 -12.28 5.97
CA TRP A 107 12.44 -13.06 6.21
C TRP A 107 11.93 -12.96 7.65
N ARG A 108 12.86 -12.98 8.63
CA ARG A 108 12.51 -12.81 10.05
C ARG A 108 11.94 -11.44 10.33
N LEU A 109 12.56 -10.38 9.78
CA LEU A 109 12.07 -9.00 9.87
C LEU A 109 10.69 -8.86 9.24
N PHE A 110 10.50 -9.41 8.03
CA PHE A 110 9.21 -9.39 7.36
C PHE A 110 8.11 -9.99 8.22
N LYS A 111 8.33 -11.20 8.78
CA LYS A 111 7.34 -11.85 9.64
C LYS A 111 7.01 -11.03 10.90
N GLY A 112 8.04 -10.51 11.57
CA GLY A 112 7.84 -9.69 12.77
C GLY A 112 7.09 -8.41 12.47
N THR A 113 7.46 -7.71 11.41
CA THR A 113 6.78 -6.47 10.99
C THR A 113 5.37 -6.75 10.47
N MET A 114 5.14 -7.89 9.80
CA MET A 114 3.82 -8.30 9.33
C MET A 114 2.85 -8.51 10.50
N LEU A 115 3.30 -9.20 11.53
CA LEU A 115 2.50 -9.39 12.75
C LEU A 115 2.18 -8.04 13.41
N PHE A 116 3.19 -7.17 13.53
CA PHE A 116 3.01 -5.82 14.09
C PHE A 116 2.04 -4.98 13.26
N MET A 117 2.17 -4.99 11.93
CA MET A 117 1.27 -4.25 11.02
C MET A 117 -0.16 -4.78 11.07
N THR A 118 -0.35 -6.09 11.14
CA THR A 118 -1.67 -6.70 11.29
C THR A 118 -2.30 -6.30 12.63
N PHE A 119 -1.53 -6.34 13.72
CA PHE A 119 -2.00 -5.89 15.03
C PHE A 119 -2.36 -4.40 15.03
N LEU A 120 -1.51 -3.57 14.44
CA LEU A 120 -1.76 -2.12 14.31
C LEU A 120 -3.01 -1.84 13.47
N GLY A 121 -3.18 -2.55 12.34
CA GLY A 121 -4.39 -2.49 11.52
C GLY A 121 -5.64 -2.88 12.31
N PHE A 122 -5.56 -3.91 13.13
CA PHE A 122 -6.66 -4.32 14.00
C PHE A 122 -7.01 -3.24 15.05
N VAL A 123 -6.01 -2.63 15.67
CA VAL A 123 -6.22 -1.55 16.65
C VAL A 123 -6.91 -0.34 16.00
N PHE A 124 -6.44 0.08 14.83
CA PHE A 124 -7.05 1.19 14.09
C PHE A 124 -8.44 0.85 13.57
N ALA A 125 -8.65 -0.35 13.07
CA ALA A 125 -9.96 -0.81 12.62
C ALA A 125 -10.97 -0.86 13.79
N ALA A 126 -10.58 -1.44 14.91
CA ALA A 126 -11.41 -1.45 16.11
C ALA A 126 -11.70 -0.02 16.62
N GLY A 127 -10.65 0.83 16.69
CA GLY A 127 -10.80 2.23 17.05
C GLY A 127 -11.80 2.97 16.16
N MET A 128 -11.68 2.82 14.83
CA MET A 128 -12.61 3.42 13.87
C MET A 128 -14.04 2.89 14.02
N TYR A 129 -14.20 1.58 14.22
CA TYR A 129 -15.51 0.95 14.40
C TYR A 129 -16.26 1.48 15.64
N PHE A 130 -15.57 1.53 16.78
CA PHE A 130 -16.16 2.00 18.05
C PHE A 130 -16.29 3.52 18.11
N ALA A 131 -15.38 4.26 17.49
CA ALA A 131 -15.43 5.72 17.44
C ALA A 131 -16.37 6.26 16.35
N ALA A 132 -16.95 5.42 15.48
CA ALA A 132 -17.89 5.82 14.44
C ALA A 132 -19.01 6.76 14.93
N PRO A 133 -19.68 6.51 16.09
CA PRO A 133 -20.71 7.40 16.59
C PRO A 133 -20.21 8.79 17.00
N LEU A 134 -18.92 8.91 17.37
CA LEU A 134 -18.30 10.17 17.74
C LEU A 134 -18.06 11.07 16.52
N PHE A 135 -17.69 10.47 15.39
CA PHE A 135 -17.43 11.19 14.14
C PHE A 135 -18.74 11.56 13.42
N ALA A 136 -19.79 10.81 13.60
CA ALA A 136 -21.11 11.09 13.06
C ALA A 136 -21.83 12.27 13.76
N LYS A 137 -21.27 12.86 14.81
CA LYS A 137 -21.80 14.05 15.47
C LYS A 137 -21.68 15.26 14.56
N GLY A 138 -22.77 15.71 14.03
CA GLY A 138 -22.83 16.88 13.15
C GLY A 138 -23.77 16.69 11.95
N ALA A 139 -24.18 15.46 11.73
CA ALA A 139 -25.23 15.13 10.77
C ALA A 139 -26.60 15.24 11.41
N THR A 140 -27.65 15.34 10.59
CA THR A 140 -29.04 15.27 11.07
C THR A 140 -29.32 13.92 11.74
N PRO A 141 -30.29 13.78 12.65
CA PRO A 141 -30.56 12.53 13.37
C PRO A 141 -30.81 11.33 12.44
N GLU A 142 -31.41 11.55 11.29
CA GLU A 142 -31.68 10.52 10.28
C GLU A 142 -30.39 10.10 9.55
N GLU A 143 -29.47 11.02 9.30
CA GLU A 143 -28.20 10.78 8.61
C GLU A 143 -27.12 10.18 9.53
N VAL A 144 -27.28 10.30 10.86
CA VAL A 144 -26.29 9.78 11.82
C VAL A 144 -26.17 8.25 11.71
N ALA A 145 -27.28 7.55 11.58
CA ALA A 145 -27.30 6.10 11.45
C ALA A 145 -26.60 5.65 10.17
N ASP A 146 -26.85 6.32 9.05
CA ASP A 146 -26.24 6.04 7.75
C ASP A 146 -24.75 6.36 7.75
N SER A 147 -24.36 7.49 8.36
CA SER A 147 -22.96 7.87 8.54
C SER A 147 -22.19 6.80 9.33
N ILE A 148 -22.74 6.30 10.43
CA ILE A 148 -22.13 5.23 11.22
C ILE A 148 -21.96 3.95 10.39
N LEU A 149 -22.97 3.60 9.62
CA LEU A 149 -22.94 2.42 8.77
C LEU A 149 -21.85 2.53 7.70
N VAL A 150 -21.75 3.69 7.03
CA VAL A 150 -20.71 3.94 6.02
C VAL A 150 -19.31 3.91 6.64
N ILE A 151 -19.09 4.55 7.80
CA ILE A 151 -17.79 4.50 8.50
C ILE A 151 -17.42 3.06 8.86
N ARG A 152 -18.37 2.29 9.41
CA ARG A 152 -18.14 0.89 9.78
C ARG A 152 -17.86 0.00 8.57
N SER A 153 -18.49 0.27 7.43
CA SER A 153 -18.25 -0.50 6.18
C SER A 153 -16.83 -0.32 5.63
N LEU A 154 -16.15 0.80 5.91
CA LEU A 154 -14.76 1.03 5.55
C LEU A 154 -13.74 0.42 6.52
N THR A 155 -14.18 -0.04 7.69
CA THR A 155 -13.29 -0.63 8.72
C THR A 155 -12.48 -1.84 8.22
N PRO A 156 -13.04 -2.80 7.44
CA PRO A 156 -12.25 -3.92 6.90
C PRO A 156 -11.09 -3.46 6.01
N ALA A 157 -11.25 -2.36 5.27
CA ALA A 157 -10.16 -1.81 4.45
C ALA A 157 -9.00 -1.32 5.33
N VAL A 158 -9.29 -0.65 6.43
CA VAL A 158 -8.28 -0.19 7.41
C VAL A 158 -7.48 -1.37 7.99
N LEU A 159 -8.12 -2.52 8.18
CA LEU A 159 -7.45 -3.73 8.67
C LEU A 159 -6.47 -4.31 7.64
N ILE A 160 -6.85 -4.33 6.37
CA ILE A 160 -6.12 -5.02 5.30
C ILE A 160 -4.95 -4.17 4.77
N ILE A 161 -5.10 -2.84 4.71
CA ILE A 161 -4.14 -1.96 4.03
C ILE A 161 -2.75 -1.93 4.69
N PRO A 162 -2.57 -1.85 6.02
CA PRO A 162 -1.24 -1.84 6.62
C PRO A 162 -0.39 -3.07 6.28
N PRO A 163 -0.88 -4.33 6.42
CA PRO A 163 -0.13 -5.49 5.98
C PRO A 163 0.11 -5.54 4.47
N LEU A 164 -0.84 -5.10 3.65
CA LEU A 164 -0.67 -5.01 2.20
C LEU A 164 0.42 -4.01 1.81
N SER A 165 0.45 -2.85 2.46
CA SER A 165 1.48 -1.82 2.29
C SER A 165 2.87 -2.34 2.64
N LEU A 166 2.99 -3.12 3.73
CA LEU A 166 4.23 -3.80 4.09
C LEU A 166 4.69 -4.79 3.02
N MET A 167 3.80 -5.60 2.47
CA MET A 167 4.12 -6.53 1.38
C MET A 167 4.67 -5.78 0.16
N ARG A 168 4.08 -4.65 -0.21
CA ARG A 168 4.61 -3.80 -1.28
C ARG A 168 6.03 -3.32 -0.98
N GLY A 169 6.30 -2.81 0.22
CA GLY A 169 7.63 -2.39 0.65
C GLY A 169 8.65 -3.53 0.61
N TYR A 170 8.25 -4.73 0.99
CA TYR A 170 9.09 -5.92 0.93
C TYR A 170 9.50 -6.28 -0.49
N TYR A 171 8.55 -6.34 -1.45
CA TYR A 171 8.83 -6.60 -2.86
C TYR A 171 9.66 -5.50 -3.51
N GLN A 172 9.40 -4.24 -3.17
CA GLN A 172 10.22 -3.10 -3.62
C GLN A 172 11.68 -3.22 -3.16
N GLY A 173 11.91 -3.72 -1.94
CA GLY A 173 13.25 -3.98 -1.42
C GLY A 173 14.03 -5.06 -2.21
N TYR A 174 13.32 -6.00 -2.85
CA TYR A 174 13.90 -6.96 -3.79
C TYR A 174 14.00 -6.44 -5.23
N ASN A 175 13.65 -5.18 -5.46
CA ASN A 175 13.59 -4.57 -6.80
C ASN A 175 12.47 -5.14 -7.71
N GLU A 176 11.48 -5.83 -7.12
CA GLU A 176 10.30 -6.40 -7.78
C GLU A 176 9.16 -5.38 -7.80
N MET A 177 9.37 -4.25 -8.47
CA MET A 177 8.41 -3.15 -8.50
C MET A 177 7.16 -3.47 -9.31
N ALA A 178 7.25 -4.39 -10.27
CA ALA A 178 6.10 -4.81 -11.08
C ALA A 178 5.00 -5.48 -10.23
N ALA A 179 5.37 -6.26 -9.21
CA ALA A 179 4.40 -6.87 -8.29
C ALA A 179 3.64 -5.80 -7.48
N SER A 180 4.37 -4.78 -7.02
CA SER A 180 3.77 -3.64 -6.31
C SER A 180 2.83 -2.83 -7.20
N ALA A 181 3.23 -2.54 -8.45
CA ALA A 181 2.40 -1.83 -9.43
C ALA A 181 1.12 -2.59 -9.75
N LYS A 182 1.22 -3.90 -10.00
CA LYS A 182 0.04 -4.75 -10.25
C LYS A 182 -0.94 -4.74 -9.07
N SER A 183 -0.44 -4.81 -7.83
CA SER A 183 -1.32 -4.78 -6.65
C SER A 183 -2.08 -3.45 -6.53
N GLN A 184 -1.48 -2.34 -6.95
CA GLN A 184 -2.15 -1.02 -6.97
C GLN A 184 -3.22 -0.89 -8.05
N LEU A 185 -3.08 -1.63 -9.17
CA LEU A 185 -4.10 -1.64 -10.23
C LEU A 185 -5.36 -2.44 -9.82
N TRP A 186 -5.21 -3.43 -8.93
CA TRP A 186 -6.32 -4.24 -8.42
C TRP A 186 -7.03 -3.63 -7.21
N GLU A 187 -6.46 -2.61 -6.61
CA GLU A 187 -7.02 -1.85 -5.48
C GLU A 187 -7.98 -0.75 -5.96
#